data_80565973aa29f6fabb814c8142febefd
#
_entry.id   80565973aa29f6fabb814c8142febefd
#
_cell.length_a   1.000
_cell.length_b   1.000
_cell.length_c   1.000
_cell.angle_alpha   90.00
_cell.angle_beta   90.00
_cell.angle_gamma   90.00
#
_symmetry.space_group_name_H-M   'P 1'
#
loop_
_entity.id
_entity.type
_entity.pdbx_description
1 polymer ?
#
loop_
_entity_poly.entity_id
_entity_poly.type
_entity_poly.pdbx_seq_one_letter_code
_entity_poly.pdbx_strand_id
1 'polypeptide(L)'
;MNMEKEQTKQLRLEDFKQYPKYVDYYDEDIVVISQWEHCLSAIPSQLNQPVKLDLFLFFICYDGSMQVDVNNQRHILQPNDLITCPPNSVVQHHALLSKSFKGALIALSSNFMRRY
;
A
#
# COMPACT_ATOMS: atom_id res chain seq x y z
N MET A 1 14.29 -1.65 -28.40
CA MET A 1 13.55 -2.22 -27.31
C MET A 1 14.12 -1.77 -25.98
N ASN A 2 13.32 -1.18 -25.22
CA ASN A 2 13.73 -0.62 -23.98
C ASN A 2 13.11 -1.31 -22.82
N MET A 3 13.79 -2.26 -22.29
CA MET A 3 13.28 -3.00 -21.15
C MET A 3 13.28 -2.19 -19.88
N GLU A 4 14.09 -1.15 -19.84
CA GLU A 4 14.15 -0.31 -18.65
C GLU A 4 12.81 0.34 -18.33
N LYS A 5 12.03 0.60 -19.35
CA LYS A 5 10.72 1.21 -19.15
C LYS A 5 9.76 0.30 -18.44
N GLU A 6 10.06 -0.99 -18.45
CA GLU A 6 9.18 -1.98 -17.84
C GLU A 6 9.52 -2.24 -16.39
N GLN A 7 10.60 -1.65 -15.90
CA GLN A 7 11.00 -1.89 -14.52
C GLN A 7 9.99 -1.31 -13.57
N THR A 8 9.60 -2.12 -12.62
CA THR A 8 8.66 -1.73 -11.59
C THR A 8 9.44 -1.14 -10.43
N LYS A 9 8.99 0.00 -9.93
CA LYS A 9 9.60 0.59 -8.75
C LYS A 9 9.35 -0.28 -7.55
N GLN A 10 10.31 -0.29 -6.64
CA GLN A 10 10.16 -0.98 -5.37
C GLN A 10 9.59 -0.05 -4.32
N LEU A 11 8.75 -0.58 -3.46
CA LEU A 11 8.26 0.11 -2.28
C LEU A 11 8.90 -0.52 -1.06
N ARG A 12 9.64 0.28 -0.31
CA ARG A 12 10.33 -0.14 0.91
C ARG A 12 9.75 0.59 2.08
N LEU A 13 9.96 0.02 3.26
CA LEU A 13 9.46 0.64 4.47
C LEU A 13 9.97 2.07 4.63
N GLU A 14 11.23 2.29 4.31
CA GLU A 14 11.84 3.61 4.44
C GLU A 14 11.22 4.68 3.55
N ASP A 15 10.53 4.27 2.49
CA ASP A 15 9.90 5.24 1.59
C ASP A 15 8.78 6.00 2.28
N PHE A 16 8.23 5.44 3.34
CA PHE A 16 7.16 6.11 4.07
C PHE A 16 7.67 7.29 4.91
N LYS A 17 8.98 7.40 5.11
CA LYS A 17 9.56 8.55 5.80
C LYS A 17 9.27 9.87 5.09
N GLN A 18 9.00 9.81 3.80
CA GLN A 18 8.73 11.00 3.01
C GLN A 18 7.39 11.63 3.34
N TYR A 19 6.56 10.92 4.09
CA TYR A 19 5.19 11.37 4.36
C TYR A 19 4.88 11.38 5.84
N PRO A 20 5.71 12.06 6.66
CA PRO A 20 5.52 12.01 8.12
C PRO A 20 4.17 12.55 8.57
N LYS A 21 3.57 13.42 7.76
CA LYS A 21 2.27 14.00 8.10
C LYS A 21 1.16 12.95 8.19
N TYR A 22 1.31 11.87 7.43
CA TYR A 22 0.25 10.86 7.31
C TYR A 22 0.56 9.60 8.10
N VAL A 23 1.79 9.43 8.55
CA VAL A 23 2.22 8.21 9.25
C VAL A 23 1.98 8.40 10.73
N ASP A 24 1.18 7.49 11.31
CA ASP A 24 0.85 7.54 12.73
C ASP A 24 1.95 6.90 13.58
N TYR A 25 2.62 5.90 13.04
CA TYR A 25 3.69 5.22 13.74
C TYR A 25 4.71 4.74 12.72
N TYR A 26 5.96 4.90 13.06
CA TYR A 26 7.07 4.48 12.21
C TYR A 26 8.25 4.06 13.06
N ASP A 27 8.76 2.87 12.80
CA ASP A 27 10.08 2.47 13.27
C ASP A 27 10.74 1.65 12.16
N GLU A 28 11.85 0.98 12.45
CA GLU A 28 12.58 0.27 11.40
C GLU A 28 11.84 -0.95 10.86
N ASP A 29 10.80 -1.41 11.55
CA ASP A 29 10.10 -2.63 11.18
C ASP A 29 8.63 -2.41 10.85
N ILE A 30 8.01 -1.34 11.31
CA ILE A 30 6.56 -1.17 11.22
C ILE A 30 6.21 0.26 10.82
N VAL A 31 5.25 0.38 9.90
CA VAL A 31 4.63 1.66 9.57
C VAL A 31 3.13 1.49 9.67
N VAL A 32 2.46 2.44 10.33
CA VAL A 32 1.00 2.44 10.43
C VAL A 32 0.47 3.76 9.91
N ILE A 33 -0.47 3.69 8.99
CA ILE A 33 -1.20 4.86 8.48
C ILE A 33 -2.67 4.56 8.71
N SER A 34 -3.24 5.17 9.75
CA SER A 34 -4.63 4.88 10.15
C SER A 34 -5.66 5.58 9.28
N GLN A 35 -5.27 6.64 8.57
CA GLN A 35 -6.17 7.37 7.69
C GLN A 35 -5.60 7.36 6.29
N TRP A 36 -5.63 6.17 5.68
CA TRP A 36 -5.05 5.97 4.36
C TRP A 36 -5.69 6.84 3.30
N GLU A 37 -6.97 7.17 3.46
CA GLU A 37 -7.67 8.03 2.51
C GLU A 37 -7.03 9.39 2.37
N HIS A 38 -6.42 9.92 3.44
CA HIS A 38 -5.73 11.20 3.38
C HIS A 38 -4.41 11.09 2.65
N CYS A 39 -3.74 9.95 2.81
CA CYS A 39 -2.46 9.71 2.18
C CYS A 39 -2.59 9.57 0.67
N LEU A 40 -3.70 9.00 0.21
CA LEU A 40 -3.92 8.75 -1.21
C LEU A 40 -3.87 10.02 -2.05
N SER A 41 -4.34 11.12 -1.51
CA SER A 41 -4.30 12.37 -2.26
C SER A 41 -2.89 12.96 -2.32
N ALA A 42 -2.02 12.55 -1.41
CA ALA A 42 -0.65 13.09 -1.33
C ALA A 42 0.33 12.33 -2.20
N ILE A 43 0.07 11.04 -2.46
CA ILE A 43 1.01 10.21 -3.21
C ILE A 43 0.34 9.48 -4.36
N PRO A 44 -0.49 10.17 -5.16
CA PRO A 44 -1.20 9.48 -6.23
C PRO A 44 -0.27 8.97 -7.32
N SER A 45 0.81 9.70 -7.61
CA SER A 45 1.68 9.31 -8.70
C SER A 45 2.45 8.03 -8.42
N GLN A 46 2.74 7.74 -7.15
CA GLN A 46 3.48 6.54 -6.81
C GLN A 46 2.62 5.31 -6.82
N LEU A 47 1.35 5.45 -6.45
CA LEU A 47 0.44 4.31 -6.35
C LEU A 47 -0.37 4.07 -7.60
N ASN A 48 -0.41 5.04 -8.51
CA ASN A 48 -1.05 4.85 -9.80
C ASN A 48 -0.24 3.95 -10.72
N GLN A 49 1.00 3.70 -10.37
CA GLN A 49 1.87 2.81 -11.13
C GLN A 49 2.13 1.57 -10.31
N PRO A 50 2.38 0.43 -10.97
CA PRO A 50 2.70 -0.79 -10.24
C PRO A 50 3.96 -0.60 -9.41
N VAL A 51 3.92 -1.06 -8.17
CA VAL A 51 5.10 -1.08 -7.31
C VAL A 51 5.32 -2.49 -6.80
N LYS A 52 6.57 -2.92 -6.75
CA LYS A 52 6.93 -4.21 -6.20
C LYS A 52 7.27 -4.03 -4.73
N LEU A 53 6.69 -4.85 -3.89
CA LEU A 53 6.84 -4.69 -2.45
C LEU A 53 8.12 -5.35 -1.95
N ASP A 54 8.86 -4.59 -1.14
CA ASP A 54 9.97 -5.12 -0.36
C ASP A 54 9.59 -5.07 1.12
N LEU A 55 8.35 -5.51 1.39
CA LEU A 55 7.75 -5.49 2.71
C LEU A 55 6.43 -6.26 2.64
N PHE A 56 5.83 -6.53 3.80
CA PHE A 56 4.45 -7.01 3.86
C PHE A 56 3.53 -5.81 3.98
N LEU A 57 2.46 -5.80 3.20
CA LEU A 57 1.52 -4.70 3.19
C LEU A 57 0.12 -5.22 3.50
N PHE A 58 -0.59 -4.52 4.37
CA PHE A 58 -1.96 -4.85 4.73
C PHE A 58 -2.83 -3.63 4.48
N PHE A 59 -3.92 -3.82 3.73
CA PHE A 59 -4.92 -2.78 3.55
C PHE A 59 -6.19 -3.20 4.29
N ILE A 60 -6.74 -2.27 5.05
CA ILE A 60 -7.97 -2.50 5.80
C ILE A 60 -8.97 -1.45 5.36
N CYS A 61 -10.20 -1.87 5.05
CA CYS A 61 -11.26 -0.94 4.69
C CYS A 61 -12.24 -0.84 5.85
N TYR A 62 -12.53 0.38 6.30
CA TYR A 62 -13.50 0.62 7.35
C TYR A 62 -14.84 1.05 6.79
N ASP A 63 -14.83 1.87 5.73
CA ASP A 63 -16.03 2.44 5.17
C ASP A 63 -15.81 2.69 3.69
N GLY A 64 -16.88 2.67 2.90
CA GLY A 64 -16.77 2.85 1.46
C GLY A 64 -16.14 1.66 0.78
N SER A 65 -15.51 1.92 -0.34
CA SER A 65 -14.82 0.85 -1.08
C SER A 65 -13.63 1.41 -1.83
N MET A 66 -12.67 0.52 -2.08
CA MET A 66 -11.43 0.85 -2.77
C MET A 66 -11.04 -0.30 -3.66
N GLN A 67 -10.44 0.03 -4.80
CA GLN A 67 -9.95 -0.98 -5.72
C GLN A 67 -8.43 -1.00 -5.70
N VAL A 68 -7.87 -2.18 -5.61
CA VAL A 68 -6.44 -2.37 -5.67
C VAL A 68 -6.15 -3.62 -6.49
N ASP A 69 -5.12 -3.56 -7.32
CA ASP A 69 -4.65 -4.72 -8.08
C ASP A 69 -3.42 -5.29 -7.39
N VAL A 70 -3.43 -6.60 -7.20
CA VAL A 70 -2.29 -7.32 -6.63
C VAL A 70 -1.95 -8.44 -7.60
N ASN A 71 -0.73 -8.39 -8.15
CA ASN A 71 -0.26 -9.37 -9.12
C ASN A 71 -1.25 -9.55 -10.27
N ASN A 72 -1.74 -8.41 -10.78
CA ASN A 72 -2.69 -8.35 -11.89
C ASN A 72 -4.08 -8.90 -11.59
N GLN A 73 -4.37 -9.14 -10.32
CA GLN A 73 -5.72 -9.51 -9.92
C GLN A 73 -6.37 -8.34 -9.21
N ARG A 74 -7.56 -7.99 -9.67
CA ARG A 74 -8.31 -6.85 -9.12
C ARG A 74 -9.08 -7.27 -7.89
N HIS A 75 -8.91 -6.48 -6.84
CA HIS A 75 -9.63 -6.69 -5.58
C HIS A 75 -10.39 -5.43 -5.24
N ILE A 76 -11.63 -5.61 -4.84
CA ILE A 76 -12.46 -4.51 -4.36
C ILE A 76 -12.66 -4.71 -2.87
N LEU A 77 -12.09 -3.80 -2.08
CA LEU A 77 -12.23 -3.86 -0.63
C LEU A 77 -13.48 -3.12 -0.21
N GLN A 78 -14.28 -3.78 0.60
CA GLN A 78 -15.49 -3.22 1.19
C GLN A 78 -15.30 -3.17 2.70
N PRO A 79 -16.23 -2.53 3.43
CA PRO A 79 -16.08 -2.41 4.87
C PRO A 79 -15.83 -3.76 5.54
N ASN A 80 -14.84 -3.78 6.42
CA ASN A 80 -14.37 -4.95 7.15
C ASN A 80 -13.51 -5.90 6.33
N ASP A 81 -13.15 -5.53 5.11
CA ASP A 81 -12.23 -6.34 4.32
C ASP A 81 -10.79 -6.00 4.67
N LEU A 82 -9.98 -7.03 4.63
CA LEU A 82 -8.54 -6.93 4.81
C LEU A 82 -7.87 -7.68 3.66
N ILE A 83 -6.88 -7.05 3.03
CA ILE A 83 -6.07 -7.75 2.05
C ILE A 83 -4.62 -7.74 2.50
N THR A 84 -3.95 -8.87 2.34
CA THR A 84 -2.55 -9.04 2.70
C THR A 84 -1.73 -9.18 1.44
N CYS A 85 -0.67 -8.40 1.33
CA CYS A 85 0.21 -8.42 0.18
C CYS A 85 1.62 -8.76 0.66
N PRO A 86 2.10 -9.98 0.38
CA PRO A 86 3.44 -10.38 0.82
C PRO A 86 4.54 -9.71 -0.01
N PRO A 87 5.79 -9.77 0.44
CA PRO A 87 6.91 -9.23 -0.33
C PRO A 87 6.96 -9.85 -1.72
N ASN A 88 7.46 -9.07 -2.66
CA ASN A 88 7.55 -9.41 -4.08
C ASN A 88 6.23 -9.36 -4.81
N SER A 89 5.13 -9.06 -4.14
CA SER A 89 3.88 -8.77 -4.82
C SER A 89 4.00 -7.46 -5.57
N VAL A 90 3.31 -7.36 -6.70
CA VAL A 90 3.22 -6.12 -7.46
C VAL A 90 1.84 -5.54 -7.21
N VAL A 91 1.81 -4.34 -6.64
CA VAL A 91 0.57 -3.70 -6.22
C VAL A 91 0.36 -2.44 -7.01
N GLN A 92 -0.87 -2.22 -7.47
CA GLN A 92 -1.24 -0.98 -8.13
C GLN A 92 -2.58 -0.52 -7.56
N HIS A 93 -2.59 0.71 -7.07
CA HIS A 93 -3.79 1.32 -6.56
C HIS A 93 -4.59 1.91 -7.71
N HIS A 94 -5.89 1.68 -7.72
CA HIS A 94 -6.79 2.27 -8.70
C HIS A 94 -7.65 3.34 -8.04
N ALA A 95 -8.54 3.90 -8.81
CA ALA A 95 -9.41 4.96 -8.32
C ALA A 95 -10.28 4.43 -7.18
N LEU A 96 -10.61 5.33 -6.26
CA LEU A 96 -11.56 5.01 -5.21
C LEU A 96 -12.93 4.76 -5.85
N LEU A 97 -13.61 3.72 -5.38
CA LEU A 97 -14.94 3.41 -5.86
C LEU A 97 -16.02 4.24 -5.14
N SER A 98 -15.70 4.77 -3.98
CA SER A 98 -16.64 5.59 -3.25
C SER A 98 -15.90 6.78 -2.65
N LYS A 99 -16.61 7.90 -2.55
CA LYS A 99 -16.02 9.12 -2.00
C LYS A 99 -15.84 9.05 -0.50
N SER A 100 -16.51 8.12 0.13
CA SER A 100 -16.47 8.01 1.58
C SER A 100 -15.49 6.95 2.06
N PHE A 101 -14.58 6.50 1.20
CA PHE A 101 -13.62 5.48 1.59
C PHE A 101 -12.82 5.91 2.82
N LYS A 102 -12.72 5.01 3.78
CA LYS A 102 -11.86 5.17 4.95
C LYS A 102 -11.18 3.84 5.20
N GLY A 103 -9.89 3.89 5.44
CA GLY A 103 -9.15 2.67 5.65
C GLY A 103 -7.80 2.93 6.27
N ALA A 104 -7.06 1.85 6.50
CA ALA A 104 -5.74 1.91 7.08
C ALA A 104 -4.78 1.08 6.25
N LEU A 105 -3.51 1.42 6.38
CA LEU A 105 -2.42 0.67 5.77
C LEU A 105 -1.42 0.35 6.87
N ILE A 106 -0.99 -0.90 6.91
CA ILE A 106 0.06 -1.35 7.81
C ILE A 106 1.13 -2.00 6.97
N ALA A 107 2.37 -1.60 7.18
CA ALA A 107 3.51 -2.18 6.48
C ALA A 107 4.48 -2.75 7.49
N LEU A 108 4.96 -3.96 7.24
CA LEU A 108 5.90 -4.66 8.11
C LEU A 108 7.14 -5.03 7.30
N SER A 109 8.31 -4.87 7.89
CA SER A 109 9.54 -5.25 7.23
C SER A 109 9.60 -6.76 7.06
N SER A 110 10.35 -7.20 6.05
CA SER A 110 10.59 -8.63 5.86
C SER A 110 11.35 -9.22 7.04
N ASN A 111 12.25 -8.44 7.63
CA ASN A 111 12.99 -8.90 8.80
C ASN A 111 12.08 -9.16 9.98
N PHE A 112 11.12 -8.28 10.20
CA PHE A 112 10.17 -8.45 11.29
C PHE A 112 9.41 -9.76 11.14
N MET A 113 8.93 -10.03 9.94
CA MET A 113 8.13 -11.23 9.70
C MET A 113 8.96 -12.50 9.84
N ARG A 114 10.24 -12.43 9.52
CA ARG A 114 11.09 -13.62 9.66
C ARG A 114 11.37 -13.97 11.10
N ARG A 115 11.33 -12.97 12.01
CA ARG A 115 11.57 -13.22 13.43
C ARG A 115 10.35 -13.81 14.13
N TYR A 116 9.20 -13.59 13.57
CA TYR A 116 7.95 -14.01 14.18
C TYR A 116 7.12 -14.82 13.21
#